data_00c7a3fb419ddcd57f127b1db066f96b
#
_entry.id   00c7a3fb419ddcd57f127b1db066f96b
#
_cell.length_a   1.000
_cell.length_b   1.000
_cell.length_c   1.000
_cell.angle_alpha   90.00
_cell.angle_beta   90.00
_cell.angle_gamma   90.00
#
_symmetry.space_group_name_H-M   'P 1'
#
loop_
_entity.id
_entity.type
_entity.pdbx_description
1 polymer ?
#
loop_
_entity_poly.entity_id
_entity_poly.type
_entity_poly.pdbx_seq_one_letter_code
_entity_poly.pdbx_strand_id
1 'polypeptide(L)'
;MMKAKRKVIGDQASWVIANEQVRLAVTRRGGHMAPVTFCRDTDNPVRPYYVSPWQGEGLKIDEPVLVPLRGDFFCMPFGAPSTHRGESHVCHGEPATAKWKCRGVKADGEVTRLTMTMKTKVRPGKVTKRLQLVAGHNVVYVQHVLEGYSGGVSLGHHATLAVGDREGSIRVATSPFRLGMTNPGVVGDPAERQYQSLAIGEEFTSLAEVPLLWKDPATADCTRFPARTGFTDLLGVFAKPEECPAWTTATVEDEGFLWFALKDPAV
;
A
#
# COMPACT_ATOMS: atom_id res chain seq x y z
N MET A 1 -22.69 4.62 17.88
CA MET A 1 -21.31 4.76 17.31
C MET A 1 -20.44 5.43 18.37
N MET A 2 -19.36 4.77 18.81
CA MET A 2 -18.41 5.36 19.75
C MET A 2 -17.48 6.34 19.01
N LYS A 3 -17.10 7.42 19.69
CA LYS A 3 -16.15 8.39 19.15
C LYS A 3 -14.75 7.76 19.17
N ALA A 4 -14.14 7.53 18.01
CA ALA A 4 -12.78 6.99 17.95
C ALA A 4 -11.79 7.99 18.60
N LYS A 5 -11.02 7.54 19.59
CA LYS A 5 -9.94 8.33 20.17
C LYS A 5 -8.79 8.41 19.16
N ARG A 6 -8.30 9.62 18.94
CA ARG A 6 -7.12 9.86 18.11
C ARG A 6 -5.87 9.76 18.98
N LYS A 7 -4.85 9.09 18.47
CA LYS A 7 -3.50 8.98 19.08
C LYS A 7 -2.46 9.47 18.08
N VAL A 8 -1.35 9.96 18.55
CA VAL A 8 -0.16 10.21 17.74
C VAL A 8 0.69 8.96 17.78
N ILE A 9 1.03 8.41 16.62
CA ILE A 9 1.84 7.20 16.46
C ILE A 9 2.85 7.48 15.34
N GLY A 10 4.15 7.51 15.69
CA GLY A 10 5.22 7.90 14.75
C GLY A 10 4.86 9.21 14.05
N ASP A 11 4.67 10.28 14.83
CA ASP A 11 4.30 11.65 14.41
C ASP A 11 2.99 11.82 13.62
N GLN A 12 2.27 10.74 13.34
CA GLN A 12 1.00 10.82 12.62
C GLN A 12 -0.20 10.66 13.55
N ALA A 13 -1.10 11.65 13.48
CA ALA A 13 -2.41 11.54 14.12
C ALA A 13 -3.18 10.35 13.52
N SER A 14 -3.49 9.36 14.34
CA SER A 14 -4.03 8.07 13.90
C SER A 14 -5.23 7.63 14.71
N TRP A 15 -6.08 6.78 14.17
CA TRP A 15 -7.13 6.05 14.88
C TRP A 15 -6.72 4.58 15.02
N VAL A 16 -7.11 3.98 16.13
CA VAL A 16 -6.75 2.59 16.46
C VAL A 16 -8.02 1.80 16.70
N ILE A 17 -8.10 0.61 16.09
CA ILE A 17 -9.05 -0.45 16.45
C ILE A 17 -8.30 -1.75 16.71
N ALA A 18 -8.89 -2.62 17.50
CA ALA A 18 -8.30 -3.92 17.84
C ALA A 18 -9.39 -4.93 18.20
N ASN A 19 -9.09 -6.20 17.96
CA ASN A 19 -9.70 -7.37 18.57
C ASN A 19 -8.62 -8.22 19.26
N GLU A 20 -8.90 -9.47 19.56
CA GLU A 20 -7.91 -10.39 20.18
C GLU A 20 -6.75 -10.66 19.24
N GLN A 21 -7.02 -10.95 17.96
CA GLN A 21 -6.04 -11.38 16.95
C GLN A 21 -5.27 -10.22 16.33
N VAL A 22 -5.95 -9.07 16.10
CA VAL A 22 -5.38 -7.97 15.31
C VAL A 22 -5.51 -6.64 16.02
N ARG A 23 -4.46 -5.82 15.95
CA ARG A 23 -4.52 -4.40 16.29
C ARG A 23 -3.97 -3.60 15.14
N LEU A 24 -4.71 -2.59 14.68
CA LEU A 24 -4.24 -1.70 13.63
C LEU A 24 -4.36 -0.23 14.02
N ALA A 25 -3.44 0.57 13.49
CA ALA A 25 -3.53 2.01 13.45
C ALA A 25 -3.69 2.47 11.99
N VAL A 26 -4.48 3.52 11.77
CA VAL A 26 -4.63 4.15 10.47
C VAL A 26 -4.45 5.66 10.62
N THR A 27 -3.61 6.26 9.77
CA THR A 27 -3.28 7.67 9.85
C THR A 27 -4.44 8.56 9.39
N ARG A 28 -4.55 9.74 9.97
CA ARG A 28 -5.50 10.77 9.50
C ARG A 28 -5.10 11.33 8.14
N ARG A 29 -3.80 11.54 7.89
CA ARG A 29 -3.27 11.96 6.59
C ARG A 29 -3.04 10.72 5.74
N GLY A 30 -3.57 10.67 4.54
CA GLY A 30 -3.39 9.59 3.58
C GLY A 30 -4.09 8.26 3.92
N GLY A 31 -4.59 8.07 5.16
CA GLY A 31 -5.26 6.81 5.53
C GLY A 31 -4.35 5.59 5.47
N HIS A 32 -3.05 5.76 5.71
CA HIS A 32 -2.04 4.71 5.72
C HIS A 32 -2.20 3.81 6.95
N MET A 33 -2.19 2.51 6.75
CA MET A 33 -2.46 1.50 7.77
C MET A 33 -1.15 0.88 8.27
N ALA A 34 -0.58 1.46 9.32
CA ALA A 34 0.51 0.93 10.13
C ALA A 34 0.65 1.73 11.43
N PRO A 35 1.18 1.11 12.51
CA PRO A 35 1.50 -0.32 12.62
C PRO A 35 0.25 -1.20 12.64
N VAL A 36 0.39 -2.41 12.12
CA VAL A 36 -0.57 -3.49 12.29
C VAL A 36 0.15 -4.64 13.00
N THR A 37 -0.49 -5.20 14.00
CA THR A 37 -0.01 -6.40 14.69
C THR A 37 -1.05 -7.49 14.48
N PHE A 38 -0.64 -8.57 13.85
CA PHE A 38 -1.39 -9.81 13.67
C PHE A 38 -0.96 -10.86 14.69
N CYS A 39 -1.70 -11.94 14.84
CA CYS A 39 -1.41 -13.05 15.76
C CYS A 39 -1.17 -12.58 17.21
N ARG A 40 -1.92 -11.57 17.68
CA ARG A 40 -1.73 -10.98 19.01
C ARG A 40 -2.06 -11.92 20.16
N ASP A 41 -2.85 -12.92 19.90
CA ASP A 41 -3.28 -13.99 20.81
C ASP A 41 -2.29 -15.17 20.86
N THR A 42 -1.13 -15.02 20.24
CA THR A 42 -0.04 -16.02 20.23
C THR A 42 1.25 -15.47 20.84
N ASP A 43 2.21 -16.34 21.08
CA ASP A 43 3.54 -15.97 21.58
C ASP A 43 4.39 -15.26 20.50
N ASN A 44 3.99 -15.35 19.22
CA ASN A 44 4.72 -14.80 18.09
C ASN A 44 3.87 -13.79 17.27
N PRO A 45 3.59 -12.58 17.80
CA PRO A 45 2.85 -11.57 17.07
C PRO A 45 3.64 -11.03 15.88
N VAL A 46 2.99 -10.91 14.72
CA VAL A 46 3.60 -10.49 13.44
C VAL A 46 3.27 -9.04 13.14
N ARG A 47 4.28 -8.26 12.69
CA ARG A 47 4.16 -6.86 12.28
C ARG A 47 4.74 -6.66 10.88
N PRO A 48 3.98 -7.01 9.82
CA PRO A 48 4.53 -7.10 8.46
C PRO A 48 4.75 -5.74 7.78
N TYR A 49 4.22 -4.66 8.34
CA TYR A 49 4.25 -3.36 7.68
C TYR A 49 5.37 -2.46 8.17
N TYR A 50 6.08 -1.86 7.22
CA TYR A 50 7.12 -0.88 7.48
C TYR A 50 6.53 0.50 7.83
N VAL A 51 7.21 1.20 8.71
CA VAL A 51 6.98 2.62 9.01
C VAL A 51 8.26 3.35 8.61
N SER A 52 8.14 4.32 7.72
CA SER A 52 9.31 5.03 7.20
C SER A 52 10.18 5.62 8.31
N PRO A 53 11.52 5.54 8.20
CA PRO A 53 12.44 5.85 9.29
C PRO A 53 12.45 7.34 9.66
N TRP A 54 12.12 8.23 8.71
CA TRP A 54 12.06 9.67 8.96
C TRP A 54 10.89 10.15 9.84
N GLN A 55 10.00 9.24 10.25
CA GLN A 55 8.94 9.57 11.22
C GLN A 55 9.58 9.90 12.57
N GLY A 56 9.32 11.07 13.10
CA GLY A 56 9.91 11.56 14.36
C GLY A 56 11.15 12.45 14.18
N GLU A 57 11.65 12.63 12.98
CA GLU A 57 12.83 13.45 12.73
C GLU A 57 12.51 14.94 12.47
N GLY A 58 11.23 15.30 12.33
CA GLY A 58 10.80 16.67 12.08
C GLY A 58 11.21 17.23 10.73
N LEU A 59 11.51 16.36 9.76
CA LEU A 59 11.94 16.74 8.42
C LEU A 59 10.83 17.46 7.65
N LYS A 60 11.21 18.47 6.88
CA LYS A 60 10.35 19.04 5.85
C LYS A 60 10.37 18.11 4.64
N ILE A 61 9.22 17.51 4.36
CA ILE A 61 9.04 16.57 3.24
C ILE A 61 8.12 17.22 2.22
N ASP A 62 8.64 17.46 1.01
CA ASP A 62 7.90 18.16 -0.04
C ASP A 62 6.92 17.23 -0.78
N GLU A 63 7.27 15.95 -0.98
CA GLU A 63 6.37 14.96 -1.59
C GLU A 63 5.27 14.52 -0.59
N PRO A 64 3.98 14.85 -0.86
CA PRO A 64 2.91 14.68 0.14
C PRO A 64 2.66 13.25 0.62
N VAL A 65 2.90 12.25 -0.23
CA VAL A 65 2.68 10.83 0.13
C VAL A 65 3.75 10.33 1.11
N LEU A 66 4.96 10.86 1.04
CA LEU A 66 6.06 10.46 1.91
C LEU A 66 5.85 10.91 3.36
N VAL A 67 5.08 11.99 3.60
CA VAL A 67 4.84 12.50 4.95
C VAL A 67 4.23 11.44 5.88
N PRO A 68 3.14 10.74 5.53
CA PRO A 68 2.59 9.66 6.36
C PRO A 68 3.14 8.27 6.00
N LEU A 69 4.07 8.12 5.06
CA LEU A 69 4.40 6.85 4.39
C LEU A 69 4.64 5.71 5.38
N ARG A 70 3.75 4.73 5.33
CA ARG A 70 3.80 3.49 6.12
C ARG A 70 2.75 2.48 5.66
N GLY A 71 3.07 1.20 5.81
CA GLY A 71 2.10 0.12 5.67
C GLY A 71 1.33 0.12 4.37
N ASP A 72 0.03 -0.14 4.44
CA ASP A 72 -0.84 -0.22 3.28
C ASP A 72 -1.75 1.00 3.16
N PHE A 73 -1.89 1.54 1.96
CA PHE A 73 -2.78 2.66 1.67
C PHE A 73 -3.44 2.56 0.30
N PHE A 74 -4.61 3.18 0.20
CA PHE A 74 -5.42 3.22 -1.01
C PHE A 74 -4.99 4.36 -1.93
N CYS A 75 -4.83 4.04 -3.21
CA CYS A 75 -4.43 4.94 -4.27
C CYS A 75 -5.56 5.15 -5.29
N MET A 76 -5.81 6.40 -5.65
CA MET A 76 -6.78 6.79 -6.67
C MET A 76 -6.46 8.18 -7.23
N PRO A 77 -5.86 8.28 -8.44
CA PRO A 77 -5.33 7.20 -9.25
C PRO A 77 -4.11 6.52 -8.61
N PHE A 78 -3.87 5.27 -8.94
CA PHE A 78 -2.65 4.56 -8.56
C PHE A 78 -1.51 4.96 -9.51
N GLY A 79 -0.32 5.23 -8.94
CA GLY A 79 0.91 5.45 -9.70
C GLY A 79 1.55 6.81 -9.44
N ALA A 80 2.50 7.16 -10.32
CA ALA A 80 3.26 8.40 -10.29
C ALA A 80 2.37 9.65 -10.46
N PRO A 81 2.88 10.86 -10.14
CA PRO A 81 2.18 12.10 -10.49
C PRO A 81 1.84 12.14 -11.98
N SER A 82 0.63 12.53 -12.30
CA SER A 82 0.16 12.50 -13.69
C SER A 82 -0.78 13.64 -14.01
N THR A 83 -0.75 14.07 -15.28
CA THR A 83 -1.74 15.01 -15.82
C THR A 83 -2.44 14.38 -17.02
N HIS A 84 -3.76 14.27 -16.95
CA HIS A 84 -4.57 13.68 -18.01
C HIS A 84 -5.91 14.43 -18.12
N ARG A 85 -6.26 14.85 -19.34
CA ARG A 85 -7.54 15.55 -19.65
C ARG A 85 -7.85 16.72 -18.71
N GLY A 86 -6.84 17.50 -18.35
CA GLY A 86 -6.99 18.67 -17.46
C GLY A 86 -7.02 18.35 -15.96
N GLU A 87 -6.93 17.08 -15.56
CA GLU A 87 -6.77 16.68 -14.18
C GLU A 87 -5.28 16.45 -13.87
N SER A 88 -4.76 17.12 -12.83
CA SER A 88 -3.39 16.93 -12.34
C SER A 88 -3.43 16.25 -10.98
N HIS A 89 -2.94 15.04 -10.92
CA HIS A 89 -2.93 14.22 -9.72
C HIS A 89 -1.52 14.14 -9.11
N VAL A 90 -1.46 14.24 -7.78
CA VAL A 90 -0.25 13.97 -7.00
C VAL A 90 0.03 12.46 -6.99
N CYS A 91 1.23 12.07 -6.58
CA CYS A 91 1.62 10.66 -6.44
C CYS A 91 0.57 9.89 -5.60
N HIS A 92 0.08 8.79 -6.16
CA HIS A 92 -0.97 7.93 -5.59
C HIS A 92 -2.31 8.61 -5.28
N GLY A 93 -2.52 9.84 -5.78
CA GLY A 93 -3.76 10.59 -5.68
C GLY A 93 -4.08 11.17 -4.29
N GLU A 94 -5.19 11.90 -4.23
CA GLU A 94 -5.63 12.56 -2.99
C GLU A 94 -5.93 11.60 -1.83
N PRO A 95 -6.46 10.36 -2.03
CA PRO A 95 -6.69 9.43 -0.93
C PRO A 95 -5.44 9.05 -0.16
N ALA A 96 -4.27 8.99 -0.82
CA ALA A 96 -2.99 8.67 -0.21
C ALA A 96 -2.32 9.86 0.49
N THR A 97 -2.79 11.09 0.27
CA THR A 97 -2.09 12.32 0.71
C THR A 97 -2.93 13.25 1.57
N ALA A 98 -4.25 13.30 1.34
CA ALA A 98 -5.14 14.24 1.99
C ALA A 98 -5.63 13.75 3.37
N LYS A 99 -6.27 14.67 4.12
CA LYS A 99 -6.77 14.37 5.47
C LYS A 99 -8.14 13.69 5.42
N TRP A 100 -8.24 12.52 6.01
CA TRP A 100 -9.48 11.79 6.25
C TRP A 100 -10.21 12.32 7.50
N LYS A 101 -11.53 12.14 7.53
CA LYS A 101 -12.41 12.42 8.66
C LYS A 101 -12.97 11.11 9.20
N CYS A 102 -12.70 10.80 10.47
CA CYS A 102 -13.34 9.66 11.14
C CYS A 102 -14.83 9.94 11.34
N ARG A 103 -15.66 8.96 10.99
CA ARG A 103 -17.10 8.96 11.22
C ARG A 103 -17.49 8.21 12.48
N GLY A 104 -16.61 7.36 12.99
CA GLY A 104 -16.76 6.65 14.24
C GLY A 104 -16.30 5.20 14.17
N VAL A 105 -16.34 4.56 15.31
CA VAL A 105 -16.16 3.13 15.48
C VAL A 105 -17.49 2.52 15.89
N LYS A 106 -17.87 1.43 15.26
CA LYS A 106 -19.04 0.61 15.64
C LYS A 106 -18.55 -0.79 15.96
N ALA A 107 -18.90 -1.30 17.12
CA ALA A 107 -18.87 -2.72 17.43
C ALA A 107 -20.27 -3.27 17.25
N ASP A 108 -20.42 -4.37 16.52
CA ASP A 108 -21.69 -5.01 16.20
C ASP A 108 -21.48 -6.52 16.17
N GLY A 109 -21.84 -7.18 17.25
CA GLY A 109 -21.50 -8.58 17.48
C GLY A 109 -19.99 -8.79 17.41
N GLU A 110 -19.58 -9.69 16.54
CA GLU A 110 -18.18 -10.07 16.35
C GLU A 110 -17.37 -9.06 15.50
N VAL A 111 -18.00 -8.03 14.93
CA VAL A 111 -17.37 -7.10 14.00
C VAL A 111 -17.07 -5.75 14.65
N THR A 112 -15.81 -5.35 14.67
CA THR A 112 -15.38 -3.97 14.98
C THR A 112 -15.07 -3.23 13.68
N ARG A 113 -15.75 -2.12 13.43
CA ARG A 113 -15.62 -1.34 12.19
C ARG A 113 -15.25 0.12 12.48
N LEU A 114 -14.16 0.59 11.88
CA LEU A 114 -13.82 2.00 11.78
C LEU A 114 -14.25 2.53 10.42
N THR A 115 -14.99 3.64 10.39
CA THR A 115 -15.41 4.31 9.16
C THR A 115 -14.74 5.68 9.06
N MET A 116 -14.14 5.95 7.92
CA MET A 116 -13.50 7.22 7.56
C MET A 116 -14.01 7.71 6.22
N THR A 117 -14.05 9.03 6.01
CA THR A 117 -14.45 9.63 4.72
C THR A 117 -13.53 10.76 4.35
N MET A 118 -13.41 11.01 3.05
CA MET A 118 -12.81 12.22 2.49
C MET A 118 -13.56 12.65 1.24
N LYS A 119 -13.34 13.90 0.83
CA LYS A 119 -13.76 14.43 -0.47
C LYS A 119 -12.52 14.72 -1.31
N THR A 120 -12.55 14.33 -2.57
CA THR A 120 -11.54 14.68 -3.56
C THR A 120 -11.90 15.99 -4.26
N LYS A 121 -10.89 16.69 -4.77
CA LYS A 121 -11.02 18.01 -5.42
C LYS A 121 -10.67 17.97 -6.90
N VAL A 122 -9.62 17.26 -7.28
CA VAL A 122 -9.16 17.15 -8.67
C VAL A 122 -10.24 16.50 -9.52
N ARG A 123 -10.73 15.33 -9.11
CA ARG A 123 -11.98 14.75 -9.62
C ARG A 123 -12.98 14.75 -8.47
N PRO A 124 -13.95 15.67 -8.46
CA PRO A 124 -14.85 15.84 -7.32
C PRO A 124 -15.66 14.58 -7.02
N GLY A 125 -15.61 14.16 -5.77
CA GLY A 125 -16.32 12.99 -5.30
C GLY A 125 -16.07 12.73 -3.82
N LYS A 126 -16.54 11.59 -3.34
CA LYS A 126 -16.38 11.17 -1.94
C LYS A 126 -15.86 9.75 -1.88
N VAL A 127 -14.86 9.53 -1.05
CA VAL A 127 -14.36 8.19 -0.72
C VAL A 127 -14.73 7.88 0.73
N THR A 128 -15.35 6.71 0.93
CA THR A 128 -15.59 6.14 2.27
C THR A 128 -14.71 4.91 2.44
N LYS A 129 -13.83 4.93 3.43
CA LYS A 129 -12.98 3.80 3.83
C LYS A 129 -13.57 3.13 5.07
N ARG A 130 -13.75 1.82 5.02
CA ARG A 130 -14.17 0.98 6.14
C ARG A 130 -13.08 -0.03 6.43
N LEU A 131 -12.58 -0.03 7.67
CA LEU A 131 -11.65 -1.02 8.18
C LEU A 131 -12.39 -1.87 9.20
N GLN A 132 -12.36 -3.20 9.02
CA GLN A 132 -13.13 -4.13 9.86
C GLN A 132 -12.21 -5.23 10.40
N LEU A 133 -12.41 -5.55 11.67
CA LEU A 133 -11.86 -6.71 12.35
C LEU A 133 -13.02 -7.60 12.76
N VAL A 134 -12.93 -8.90 12.47
CA VAL A 134 -13.90 -9.91 12.86
C VAL A 134 -13.27 -10.77 13.95
N ALA A 135 -14.01 -11.05 15.02
CA ALA A 135 -13.53 -11.91 16.10
C ALA A 135 -13.12 -13.29 15.57
N GLY A 136 -12.00 -13.81 16.06
CA GLY A 136 -11.43 -15.07 15.60
C GLY A 136 -10.68 -15.00 14.26
N HIS A 137 -10.73 -13.87 13.53
CA HIS A 137 -10.02 -13.71 12.26
C HIS A 137 -8.73 -12.92 12.41
N ASN A 138 -7.63 -13.50 11.97
CA ASN A 138 -6.32 -12.84 11.88
C ASN A 138 -6.19 -12.06 10.55
N VAL A 139 -7.19 -11.24 10.23
CA VAL A 139 -7.33 -10.53 8.95
C VAL A 139 -7.86 -9.11 9.18
N VAL A 140 -7.41 -8.16 8.35
CA VAL A 140 -8.02 -6.83 8.22
C VAL A 140 -8.84 -6.79 6.94
N TYR A 141 -10.14 -6.54 7.06
CA TYR A 141 -11.02 -6.33 5.92
C TYR A 141 -11.08 -4.85 5.58
N VAL A 142 -10.80 -4.50 4.33
CA VAL A 142 -10.77 -3.11 3.84
C VAL A 142 -11.78 -2.96 2.72
N GLN A 143 -12.64 -1.94 2.83
CA GLN A 143 -13.59 -1.58 1.76
C GLN A 143 -13.48 -0.08 1.47
N HIS A 144 -13.44 0.26 0.18
CA HIS A 144 -13.59 1.63 -0.31
C HIS A 144 -14.89 1.76 -1.09
N VAL A 145 -15.68 2.77 -0.76
CA VAL A 145 -16.89 3.13 -1.51
C VAL A 145 -16.65 4.46 -2.17
N LEU A 146 -16.78 4.50 -3.49
CA LEU A 146 -16.55 5.67 -4.33
C LEU A 146 -17.90 6.24 -4.76
N GLU A 147 -18.15 7.51 -4.45
CA GLU A 147 -19.42 8.18 -4.70
C GLU A 147 -19.18 9.48 -5.51
N GLY A 148 -19.94 9.67 -6.60
CA GLY A 148 -19.89 10.86 -7.43
C GLY A 148 -18.79 10.87 -8.48
N TYR A 149 -18.14 9.74 -8.74
CA TYR A 149 -17.12 9.61 -9.79
C TYR A 149 -17.72 9.07 -11.09
N SER A 150 -17.11 9.48 -12.21
CA SER A 150 -17.41 8.97 -13.54
C SER A 150 -16.13 8.80 -14.34
N GLY A 151 -16.17 7.89 -15.35
CA GLY A 151 -15.03 7.55 -16.20
C GLY A 151 -14.03 6.63 -15.54
N GLY A 152 -13.04 6.19 -16.29
CA GLY A 152 -11.99 5.29 -15.84
C GLY A 152 -11.02 5.96 -14.85
N VAL A 153 -10.56 5.21 -13.87
CA VAL A 153 -9.48 5.59 -12.95
C VAL A 153 -8.75 4.34 -12.50
N SER A 154 -7.42 4.39 -12.42
CA SER A 154 -6.65 3.28 -11.85
C SER A 154 -6.80 3.27 -10.33
N LEU A 155 -7.20 2.12 -9.80
CA LEU A 155 -7.32 1.89 -8.36
C LEU A 155 -6.26 0.90 -7.91
N GLY A 156 -5.73 1.10 -6.71
CA GLY A 156 -4.75 0.18 -6.16
C GLY A 156 -4.52 0.34 -4.68
N HIS A 157 -3.83 -0.65 -4.13
CA HIS A 157 -3.25 -0.60 -2.80
C HIS A 157 -1.73 -0.63 -2.91
N HIS A 158 -1.08 0.14 -2.07
CA HIS A 158 0.37 0.18 -1.95
C HIS A 158 0.76 -0.36 -0.58
N ALA A 159 1.24 -1.60 -0.52
CA ALA A 159 1.71 -2.22 0.70
C ALA A 159 3.23 -2.04 0.83
N THR A 160 3.67 -1.33 1.88
CA THR A 160 5.07 -1.21 2.25
C THR A 160 5.34 -2.22 3.36
N LEU A 161 6.01 -3.32 3.02
CA LEU A 161 6.32 -4.39 3.96
C LEU A 161 7.66 -4.11 4.66
N ALA A 162 7.76 -4.54 5.92
CA ALA A 162 9.03 -4.61 6.62
C ALA A 162 9.83 -5.78 6.04
N VAL A 163 11.05 -5.51 5.64
CA VAL A 163 11.96 -6.50 5.06
C VAL A 163 13.28 -6.46 5.81
N GLY A 164 13.96 -7.61 5.91
CA GLY A 164 15.33 -7.67 6.38
C GLY A 164 16.31 -7.11 5.33
N ASP A 165 17.57 -6.94 5.72
CA ASP A 165 18.63 -6.38 4.87
C ASP A 165 19.13 -7.37 3.81
N ARG A 166 18.76 -8.64 3.89
CA ARG A 166 19.24 -9.69 2.99
C ARG A 166 18.45 -9.66 1.67
N GLU A 167 19.17 -9.50 0.56
CA GLU A 167 18.59 -9.58 -0.78
C GLU A 167 17.84 -10.92 -0.99
N GLY A 168 16.67 -10.85 -1.61
CA GLY A 168 15.82 -11.99 -1.89
C GLY A 168 15.20 -12.68 -0.67
N SER A 169 15.22 -12.06 0.52
CA SER A 169 14.68 -12.64 1.75
C SER A 169 13.16 -12.83 1.74
N ILE A 170 12.47 -12.09 0.89
CA ILE A 170 11.03 -12.22 0.69
C ILE A 170 10.76 -12.83 -0.68
N ARG A 171 9.89 -13.84 -0.72
CA ARG A 171 9.36 -14.38 -1.95
C ARG A 171 7.99 -13.77 -2.24
N VAL A 172 7.87 -13.10 -3.38
CA VAL A 172 6.63 -12.47 -3.84
C VAL A 172 5.99 -13.34 -4.93
N ALA A 173 4.69 -13.55 -4.81
CA ALA A 173 3.88 -14.16 -5.85
C ALA A 173 2.54 -13.44 -6.00
N THR A 174 1.95 -13.52 -7.17
CA THR A 174 0.64 -12.92 -7.49
C THR A 174 -0.25 -13.91 -8.20
N SER A 175 -1.57 -13.68 -8.15
CA SER A 175 -2.48 -14.30 -9.13
C SER A 175 -2.05 -13.92 -10.55
N PRO A 176 -2.53 -14.65 -11.58
CA PRO A 176 -2.30 -14.28 -12.96
C PRO A 176 -2.67 -12.81 -13.21
N PHE A 177 -1.80 -12.08 -13.90
CA PHE A 177 -2.03 -10.68 -14.23
C PHE A 177 -2.06 -10.47 -15.76
N ARG A 178 -2.75 -9.41 -16.18
CA ARG A 178 -2.88 -9.06 -17.59
C ARG A 178 -1.65 -8.35 -18.10
N LEU A 179 -1.08 -7.48 -17.25
CA LEU A 179 0.00 -6.58 -17.60
C LEU A 179 0.84 -6.32 -16.36
N GLY A 180 2.14 -6.43 -16.46
CA GLY A 180 3.12 -5.83 -15.57
C GLY A 180 3.74 -4.63 -16.27
N MET A 181 4.10 -3.59 -15.49
CA MET A 181 4.76 -2.40 -15.99
C MET A 181 5.79 -1.90 -14.98
N THR A 182 6.97 -1.59 -15.43
CA THR A 182 7.97 -0.86 -14.64
C THR A 182 7.56 0.61 -14.50
N ASN A 183 8.10 1.33 -13.52
CA ASN A 183 7.72 2.72 -13.32
C ASN A 183 7.97 3.57 -14.59
N PRO A 184 6.99 4.37 -15.06
CA PRO A 184 7.12 5.14 -16.30
C PRO A 184 8.00 6.39 -16.18
N GLY A 185 8.55 6.66 -15.02
CA GLY A 185 9.45 7.79 -14.76
C GLY A 185 10.74 7.36 -14.09
N VAL A 186 11.73 8.23 -14.08
CA VAL A 186 12.95 8.05 -13.30
C VAL A 186 12.61 8.22 -11.83
N VAL A 187 12.99 7.25 -10.99
CA VAL A 187 12.71 7.26 -9.54
C VAL A 187 13.95 7.45 -8.69
N GLY A 188 15.14 7.51 -9.30
CA GLY A 188 16.39 7.73 -8.59
C GLY A 188 17.20 8.85 -9.23
N ASP A 189 17.86 9.68 -8.42
CA ASP A 189 18.88 10.61 -8.85
C ASP A 189 20.26 10.11 -8.41
N PRO A 190 21.14 9.69 -9.35
CA PRO A 190 22.48 9.22 -9.00
C PRO A 190 23.32 10.26 -8.24
N ALA A 191 23.07 11.56 -8.43
CA ALA A 191 23.74 12.63 -7.67
C ALA A 191 23.38 12.59 -6.18
N GLU A 192 22.16 12.11 -5.87
CA GLU A 192 21.67 11.90 -4.51
C GLU A 192 21.89 10.45 -4.02
N ARG A 193 22.73 9.66 -4.72
CA ARG A 193 22.99 8.24 -4.44
C ARG A 193 21.75 7.37 -4.50
N GLN A 194 20.81 7.72 -5.36
CA GLN A 194 19.61 6.95 -5.63
C GLN A 194 19.75 6.30 -7.00
N TYR A 195 19.57 5.00 -7.05
CA TYR A 195 19.78 4.22 -8.26
C TYR A 195 18.50 3.46 -8.64
N GLN A 196 18.34 3.21 -9.92
CA GLN A 196 17.26 2.41 -10.50
C GLN A 196 17.88 1.34 -11.40
N SER A 197 17.40 0.11 -11.29
CA SER A 197 17.87 -0.99 -12.15
C SER A 197 16.85 -1.38 -13.21
N LEU A 198 15.55 -1.31 -12.90
CA LEU A 198 14.49 -1.64 -13.85
C LEU A 198 14.41 -0.60 -14.97
N ALA A 199 14.13 -1.05 -16.19
CA ALA A 199 13.86 -0.21 -17.34
C ALA A 199 12.66 0.72 -17.07
N ILE A 200 12.56 1.82 -17.84
CA ILE A 200 11.55 2.86 -17.60
C ILE A 200 10.34 2.63 -18.48
N GLY A 201 9.18 2.39 -17.90
CA GLY A 201 7.90 2.28 -18.60
C GLY A 201 7.76 1.05 -19.49
N GLU A 202 8.57 0.02 -19.23
CA GLU A 202 8.53 -1.23 -20.02
C GLU A 202 7.48 -2.21 -19.49
N GLU A 203 6.80 -2.87 -20.41
CA GLU A 203 5.80 -3.89 -20.10
C GLU A 203 6.45 -5.27 -19.91
N PHE A 204 5.85 -6.08 -19.03
CA PHE A 204 6.26 -7.47 -18.82
C PHE A 204 5.06 -8.37 -18.49
N THR A 205 5.24 -9.68 -18.67
CA THR A 205 4.22 -10.70 -18.39
C THR A 205 4.64 -11.70 -17.31
N SER A 206 5.88 -11.64 -16.86
CA SER A 206 6.46 -12.50 -15.85
C SER A 206 7.26 -11.67 -14.83
N LEU A 207 7.03 -11.87 -13.52
CA LEU A 207 7.86 -11.28 -12.48
C LEU A 207 9.30 -11.85 -12.46
N ALA A 208 9.52 -13.01 -13.04
CA ALA A 208 10.86 -13.61 -13.15
C ALA A 208 11.70 -12.99 -14.27
N GLU A 209 11.10 -12.18 -15.15
CA GLU A 209 11.75 -11.62 -16.34
C GLU A 209 11.37 -10.15 -16.53
N VAL A 210 11.64 -9.32 -15.52
CA VAL A 210 11.35 -7.87 -15.58
C VAL A 210 12.48 -7.14 -16.28
N PRO A 211 12.23 -6.27 -17.29
CA PRO A 211 13.27 -5.58 -18.05
C PRO A 211 14.17 -4.69 -17.21
N LEU A 212 15.48 -4.73 -17.48
CA LEU A 212 16.52 -3.89 -16.88
C LEU A 212 16.96 -2.74 -17.80
N LEU A 213 17.60 -1.73 -17.24
CA LEU A 213 18.22 -0.62 -17.99
C LEU A 213 19.45 -1.07 -18.81
N TRP A 214 20.09 -2.16 -18.40
CA TRP A 214 21.29 -2.70 -19.08
C TRP A 214 20.93 -3.95 -19.90
N LYS A 215 21.86 -4.34 -20.79
CA LYS A 215 21.64 -5.40 -21.76
C LYS A 215 22.02 -6.80 -21.28
N ASP A 216 22.92 -6.89 -20.32
CA ASP A 216 23.42 -8.15 -19.81
C ASP A 216 23.65 -8.10 -18.30
N PRO A 217 22.81 -8.80 -17.50
CA PRO A 217 21.56 -9.46 -17.94
C PRO A 217 20.50 -8.43 -18.39
N ALA A 218 19.62 -8.83 -19.31
CA ALA A 218 18.55 -7.96 -19.83
C ALA A 218 17.32 -7.89 -18.92
N THR A 219 17.16 -8.86 -18.01
CA THR A 219 16.02 -8.98 -17.11
C THR A 219 16.45 -9.30 -15.66
N ALA A 220 15.58 -8.99 -14.72
CA ALA A 220 15.70 -9.34 -13.30
C ALA A 220 14.55 -10.23 -12.85
N ASP A 221 14.84 -11.11 -11.89
CA ASP A 221 13.83 -11.87 -11.15
C ASP A 221 13.28 -11.02 -10.00
N CYS A 222 12.09 -10.47 -10.19
CA CYS A 222 11.35 -9.69 -9.19
C CYS A 222 10.38 -10.54 -8.35
N THR A 223 10.47 -11.87 -8.40
CA THR A 223 9.79 -12.77 -7.45
C THR A 223 10.51 -12.79 -6.09
N ARG A 224 11.73 -12.25 -6.02
CA ARG A 224 12.54 -12.09 -4.82
C ARG A 224 12.69 -10.62 -4.46
N PHE A 225 12.48 -10.28 -3.20
CA PHE A 225 12.57 -8.91 -2.71
C PHE A 225 13.33 -8.85 -1.36
N PRO A 226 14.09 -7.81 -1.06
CA PRO A 226 14.57 -6.78 -2.00
C PRO A 226 15.43 -7.38 -3.10
N ALA A 227 15.31 -6.85 -4.31
CA ALA A 227 16.03 -7.38 -5.45
C ALA A 227 17.52 -6.98 -5.42
N ARG A 228 17.81 -5.75 -5.02
CA ARG A 228 19.18 -5.21 -4.91
C ARG A 228 19.23 -4.09 -3.89
N THR A 229 20.18 -4.20 -2.95
CA THR A 229 20.42 -3.15 -1.94
C THR A 229 20.88 -1.84 -2.61
N GLY A 230 20.30 -0.72 -2.19
CA GLY A 230 20.64 0.63 -2.69
C GLY A 230 19.89 1.04 -3.96
N PHE A 231 19.03 0.19 -4.51
CA PHE A 231 18.22 0.51 -5.68
C PHE A 231 16.77 0.79 -5.30
N THR A 232 16.19 1.82 -5.94
CA THR A 232 14.78 2.16 -5.83
C THR A 232 14.07 1.70 -7.09
N ASP A 233 13.61 0.46 -7.08
CA ASP A 233 12.94 -0.15 -8.22
C ASP A 233 11.43 -0.27 -7.94
N LEU A 234 10.61 0.26 -8.86
CA LEU A 234 9.16 0.25 -8.77
C LEU A 234 8.56 -0.45 -9.98
N LEU A 235 7.63 -1.32 -9.71
CA LEU A 235 6.79 -1.95 -10.73
C LEU A 235 5.35 -2.09 -10.23
N GLY A 236 4.43 -2.26 -11.17
CA GLY A 236 3.02 -2.55 -10.91
C GLY A 236 2.56 -3.74 -11.71
N VAL A 237 1.61 -4.51 -11.18
CA VAL A 237 0.89 -5.54 -11.90
C VAL A 237 -0.60 -5.25 -11.91
N PHE A 238 -1.24 -5.46 -13.05
CA PHE A 238 -2.67 -5.27 -13.26
C PHE A 238 -3.33 -6.65 -13.36
N ALA A 239 -4.08 -7.00 -12.33
CA ALA A 239 -4.78 -8.27 -12.28
C ALA A 239 -5.75 -8.45 -13.46
N LYS A 240 -6.02 -9.68 -13.83
CA LYS A 240 -7.08 -10.02 -14.79
C LYS A 240 -8.44 -9.84 -14.12
N PRO A 241 -9.42 -9.20 -14.76
CA PRO A 241 -10.75 -9.00 -14.17
C PRO A 241 -11.49 -10.31 -13.85
N GLU A 242 -11.21 -11.37 -14.58
CA GLU A 242 -11.79 -12.70 -14.40
C GLU A 242 -11.20 -13.50 -13.22
N GLU A 243 -10.05 -13.07 -12.69
CA GLU A 243 -9.38 -13.68 -11.54
C GLU A 243 -9.94 -13.13 -10.22
N CYS A 244 -10.98 -13.73 -9.70
CA CYS A 244 -11.60 -13.30 -8.45
C CYS A 244 -11.57 -14.41 -7.41
N PRO A 245 -10.94 -14.18 -6.24
CA PRO A 245 -10.18 -12.98 -5.89
C PRO A 245 -8.78 -12.97 -6.55
N ALA A 246 -8.35 -11.81 -7.01
CA ALA A 246 -6.95 -11.59 -7.30
C ALA A 246 -6.16 -11.52 -6.00
N TRP A 247 -4.91 -12.00 -6.00
CA TRP A 247 -4.11 -12.07 -4.79
C TRP A 247 -2.64 -11.67 -5.01
N THR A 248 -2.02 -11.23 -3.94
CA THR A 248 -0.58 -11.03 -3.81
C THR A 248 -0.13 -11.64 -2.50
N THR A 249 0.97 -12.35 -2.51
CA THR A 249 1.58 -12.92 -1.31
C THR A 249 3.04 -12.49 -1.17
N ALA A 250 3.49 -12.42 0.07
CA ALA A 250 4.89 -12.22 0.41
C ALA A 250 5.26 -13.21 1.53
N THR A 251 6.08 -14.21 1.21
CA THR A 251 6.60 -15.16 2.19
C THR A 251 7.90 -14.62 2.76
N VAL A 252 7.93 -14.38 4.07
CA VAL A 252 9.11 -13.92 4.80
C VAL A 252 9.70 -15.13 5.52
N GLU A 253 10.62 -15.81 4.83
CA GLU A 253 11.15 -17.11 5.26
C GLU A 253 11.91 -17.01 6.59
N ASP A 254 12.71 -15.95 6.77
CA ASP A 254 13.53 -15.74 7.96
C ASP A 254 12.71 -15.48 9.24
N GLU A 255 11.51 -14.89 9.08
CA GLU A 255 10.59 -14.59 10.18
C GLU A 255 9.44 -15.61 10.29
N GLY A 256 9.33 -16.54 9.35
CA GLY A 256 8.40 -17.66 9.37
C GLY A 256 6.92 -17.29 9.19
N PHE A 257 6.62 -16.25 8.40
CA PHE A 257 5.24 -15.88 8.11
C PHE A 257 4.96 -15.65 6.63
N LEU A 258 3.68 -15.76 6.27
CA LEU A 258 3.12 -15.39 4.98
C LEU A 258 2.21 -14.18 5.16
N TRP A 259 2.54 -13.06 4.51
CA TRP A 259 1.62 -11.97 4.30
C TRP A 259 0.83 -12.20 3.00
N PHE A 260 -0.47 -11.89 3.00
CA PHE A 260 -1.28 -11.95 1.79
C PHE A 260 -2.28 -10.79 1.71
N ALA A 261 -2.63 -10.42 0.48
CA ALA A 261 -3.73 -9.52 0.17
C ALA A 261 -4.62 -10.16 -0.90
N LEU A 262 -5.93 -10.18 -0.63
CA LEU A 262 -6.96 -10.56 -1.60
C LEU A 262 -7.71 -9.31 -2.02
N LYS A 263 -8.04 -9.21 -3.30
CA LYS A 263 -8.80 -8.08 -3.86
C LYS A 263 -9.77 -8.56 -4.93
N ASP A 264 -10.86 -7.83 -5.08
CA ASP A 264 -11.73 -7.95 -6.25
C ASP A 264 -11.15 -7.09 -7.38
N PRO A 265 -10.72 -7.68 -8.50
CA PRO A 265 -10.15 -6.93 -9.62
C PRO A 265 -11.19 -6.35 -10.57
N ALA A 266 -12.47 -6.69 -10.40
CA ALA A 266 -13.57 -6.27 -11.27
C ALA A 266 -14.19 -4.91 -10.88
N VAL A 267 -13.66 -4.25 -9.86
CA VAL A 267 -14.19 -2.97 -9.34
C VAL A 267 -13.46 -1.79 -9.95
#